data_3389ece1774c017f5df32621b64c6d8a
#
_entry.id   3389ece1774c017f5df32621b64c6d8a
#
_cell.length_a   1.000
_cell.length_b   1.000
_cell.length_c   1.000
_cell.angle_alpha   90.00
_cell.angle_beta   90.00
_cell.angle_gamma   90.00
#
_symmetry.space_group_name_H-M   'P 1'
#
loop_
_entity.id
_entity.type
_entity.pdbx_description
1 polymer ?
#
loop_
_entity_poly.entity_id
_entity_poly.type
_entity_poly.pdbx_seq_one_letter_code
_entity_poly.pdbx_strand_id
1 'polypeptide(L)'
;MENKKKVILDCDPGHDDAFGIMLAVQHLDVLGITTIGGNCTLENVTRNAIKVLEVLGAADRIGVYPGHSCPMVAPLVTAPQFHGETGLDGPVLPEPTHAAQNKHAVDFIVDTVMNTDDVTLIATGPLTNIASAINREPRIVERVKELCIMGGSVTYGNWTPAAEFNIFVDPEAASRVFNSGMHVKMTGINLTRQCELTAKHVAKFREIGTKAANLAADLTDFFIGACEEESELTGATMHDACAVAWVIDPSLITAVPMHIDIELHGTLTRGMTVCDYR
;
A
#
# COMPACT_ATOMS: atom_id res chain seq x y z
N MET A 1 4.20 6.05 -27.95
CA MET A 1 3.88 6.12 -26.49
C MET A 1 4.22 4.77 -25.93
N GLU A 2 5.12 4.67 -24.96
CA GLU A 2 5.42 3.43 -24.26
C GLU A 2 4.11 2.91 -23.63
N ASN A 3 3.88 1.61 -23.78
CA ASN A 3 2.66 0.99 -23.26
C ASN A 3 2.80 0.91 -21.73
N LYS A 4 2.12 1.79 -20.98
CA LYS A 4 2.18 1.81 -19.53
C LYS A 4 1.74 0.45 -18.97
N LYS A 5 2.38 -0.03 -17.89
CA LYS A 5 1.99 -1.27 -17.21
C LYS A 5 0.62 -1.10 -16.57
N LYS A 6 -0.27 -2.06 -16.81
CA LYS A 6 -1.62 -2.11 -16.22
C LYS A 6 -1.54 -2.56 -14.78
N VAL A 7 -2.12 -1.78 -13.88
CA VAL A 7 -2.06 -2.09 -12.44
C VAL A 7 -3.42 -1.93 -11.76
N ILE A 8 -3.65 -2.74 -10.74
CA ILE A 8 -4.60 -2.47 -9.66
C ILE A 8 -3.77 -2.15 -8.43
N LEU A 9 -4.07 -1.03 -7.76
CA LEU A 9 -3.44 -0.65 -6.50
C LEU A 9 -4.41 -0.93 -5.35
N ASP A 10 -4.04 -1.87 -4.47
CA ASP A 10 -4.76 -2.21 -3.23
C ASP A 10 -4.05 -1.55 -2.05
N CYS A 11 -4.69 -0.60 -1.39
CA CYS A 11 -4.03 0.29 -0.44
C CYS A 11 -4.96 0.71 0.71
N ASP A 12 -4.36 1.20 1.79
CA ASP A 12 -5.07 1.77 2.96
C ASP A 12 -4.66 3.23 3.21
N PRO A 13 -4.97 4.15 2.28
CA PRO A 13 -4.31 5.44 2.16
C PRO A 13 -4.07 6.22 3.44
N GLY A 14 -2.80 6.13 3.87
CA GLY A 14 -2.10 7.01 4.75
C GLY A 14 -1.19 7.94 3.94
N HIS A 15 -0.18 8.50 4.62
CA HIS A 15 0.69 9.53 4.03
C HIS A 15 1.55 9.01 2.89
N ASP A 16 2.20 7.88 3.06
CA ASP A 16 3.09 7.25 2.07
C ASP A 16 2.33 6.51 0.96
N ASP A 17 1.13 5.93 1.24
CA ASP A 17 0.20 5.48 0.19
C ASP A 17 -0.18 6.60 -0.77
N ALA A 18 -0.41 7.82 -0.26
CA ALA A 18 -0.73 8.96 -1.11
C ALA A 18 0.38 9.23 -2.13
N PHE A 19 1.66 9.09 -1.75
CA PHE A 19 2.78 9.14 -2.69
C PHE A 19 2.78 7.95 -3.66
N GLY A 20 2.43 6.75 -3.19
CA GLY A 20 2.22 5.59 -4.03
C GLY A 20 1.16 5.84 -5.12
N ILE A 21 0.01 6.41 -4.74
CA ILE A 21 -1.05 6.80 -5.68
C ILE A 21 -0.55 7.86 -6.68
N MET A 22 0.17 8.90 -6.22
CA MET A 22 0.74 9.93 -7.10
C MET A 22 1.66 9.32 -8.17
N LEU A 23 2.57 8.43 -7.77
CA LEU A 23 3.49 7.74 -8.67
C LEU A 23 2.73 6.84 -9.66
N ALA A 24 1.78 6.04 -9.17
CA ALA A 24 0.99 5.14 -10.01
C ALA A 24 0.20 5.91 -11.07
N VAL A 25 -0.51 6.97 -10.70
CA VAL A 25 -1.30 7.82 -11.60
C VAL A 25 -0.43 8.46 -12.69
N GLN A 26 0.78 8.88 -12.35
CA GLN A 26 1.71 9.53 -13.27
C GLN A 26 2.35 8.55 -14.27
N HIS A 27 2.74 7.37 -13.82
CA HIS A 27 3.64 6.48 -14.57
C HIS A 27 2.99 5.19 -15.07
N LEU A 28 1.88 4.75 -14.49
CA LEU A 28 1.24 3.48 -14.76
C LEU A 28 -0.15 3.66 -15.38
N ASP A 29 -0.70 2.59 -15.94
CA ASP A 29 -2.11 2.49 -16.36
C ASP A 29 -2.92 1.90 -15.21
N VAL A 30 -3.43 2.78 -14.35
CA VAL A 30 -4.19 2.41 -13.15
C VAL A 30 -5.62 2.05 -13.56
N LEU A 31 -5.94 0.76 -13.54
CA LEU A 31 -7.26 0.22 -13.88
C LEU A 31 -8.30 0.52 -12.78
N GLY A 32 -7.85 0.65 -11.55
CA GLY A 32 -8.65 1.03 -10.38
C GLY A 32 -7.83 0.96 -9.11
N ILE A 33 -8.34 1.61 -8.06
CA ILE A 33 -7.80 1.53 -6.70
C ILE A 33 -8.79 0.72 -5.87
N THR A 34 -8.29 -0.29 -5.16
CA THR A 34 -9.05 -1.01 -4.13
C THR A 34 -8.58 -0.57 -2.76
N THR A 35 -9.49 -0.49 -1.79
CA THR A 35 -9.13 -0.05 -0.44
C THR A 35 -9.42 -1.10 0.60
N ILE A 36 -8.60 -1.10 1.66
CA ILE A 36 -8.61 -2.06 2.77
C ILE A 36 -8.51 -1.31 4.09
N GLY A 37 -9.18 -1.76 5.14
CA GLY A 37 -8.94 -1.24 6.48
C GLY A 37 -7.55 -1.63 6.96
N GLY A 38 -6.79 -0.65 7.43
CA GLY A 38 -5.40 -0.83 7.88
C GLY A 38 -4.93 0.42 8.63
N ASN A 39 -4.19 1.32 8.02
CA ASN A 39 -3.75 2.58 8.63
C ASN A 39 -4.89 3.33 9.34
N CYS A 40 -6.10 3.25 8.77
CA CYS A 40 -7.32 3.78 9.35
C CYS A 40 -8.53 2.89 9.00
N THR A 41 -9.74 3.30 9.36
CA THR A 41 -10.97 2.59 8.99
C THR A 41 -11.17 2.58 7.47
N LEU A 42 -11.85 1.56 6.94
CA LEU A 42 -12.16 1.45 5.51
C LEU A 42 -12.83 2.71 4.95
N GLU A 43 -13.73 3.33 5.72
CA GLU A 43 -14.41 4.57 5.33
C GLU A 43 -13.40 5.70 5.10
N ASN A 44 -12.48 5.89 6.05
CA ASN A 44 -11.48 6.96 5.96
C ASN A 44 -10.48 6.71 4.83
N VAL A 45 -9.89 5.51 4.73
CA VAL A 45 -8.92 5.19 3.67
C VAL A 45 -9.54 5.28 2.28
N THR A 46 -10.82 4.90 2.13
CA THR A 46 -11.55 5.06 0.86
C THR A 46 -11.75 6.54 0.51
N ARG A 47 -12.16 7.34 1.49
CA ARG A 47 -12.29 8.80 1.35
C ARG A 47 -10.94 9.44 0.98
N ASN A 48 -9.86 9.02 1.64
CA ASN A 48 -8.51 9.50 1.37
C ASN A 48 -8.05 9.19 -0.05
N ALA A 49 -8.27 7.97 -0.54
CA ALA A 49 -7.97 7.61 -1.93
C ALA A 49 -8.67 8.54 -2.94
N ILE A 50 -9.95 8.83 -2.71
CA ILE A 50 -10.72 9.72 -3.59
C ILE A 50 -10.18 11.16 -3.51
N LYS A 51 -9.91 11.68 -2.30
CA LYS A 51 -9.32 13.02 -2.11
C LYS A 51 -7.99 13.18 -2.87
N VAL A 52 -7.10 12.19 -2.78
CA VAL A 52 -5.83 12.20 -3.51
C VAL A 52 -6.08 12.20 -5.02
N LEU A 53 -6.97 11.34 -5.54
CA LEU A 53 -7.32 11.31 -6.96
C LEU A 53 -7.92 12.62 -7.46
N GLU A 54 -8.74 13.30 -6.65
CA GLU A 54 -9.30 14.63 -6.99
C GLU A 54 -8.22 15.70 -7.10
N VAL A 55 -7.27 15.72 -6.17
CA VAL A 55 -6.11 16.65 -6.25
C VAL A 55 -5.29 16.41 -7.51
N LEU A 56 -5.16 15.14 -7.93
CA LEU A 56 -4.44 14.73 -9.15
C LEU A 56 -5.26 14.95 -10.44
N GLY A 57 -6.56 15.30 -10.35
CA GLY A 57 -7.45 15.37 -11.51
C GLY A 57 -7.67 14.02 -12.19
N ALA A 58 -7.63 12.95 -11.42
CA ALA A 58 -7.71 11.57 -11.92
C ALA A 58 -9.02 10.84 -11.52
N ALA A 59 -9.85 11.45 -10.66
CA ALA A 59 -11.04 10.81 -10.11
C ALA A 59 -12.13 10.46 -11.13
N ASP A 60 -12.21 11.20 -12.24
CA ASP A 60 -13.16 10.88 -13.35
C ASP A 60 -12.81 9.60 -14.11
N ARG A 61 -11.54 9.17 -14.07
CA ARG A 61 -11.06 8.02 -14.86
C ARG A 61 -10.64 6.81 -14.04
N ILE A 62 -10.37 6.98 -12.75
CA ILE A 62 -9.92 5.90 -11.86
C ILE A 62 -10.96 5.72 -10.76
N GLY A 63 -11.66 4.57 -10.78
CA GLY A 63 -12.61 4.21 -9.73
C GLY A 63 -11.92 3.74 -8.45
N VAL A 64 -12.52 4.03 -7.30
CA VAL A 64 -12.12 3.53 -5.99
C VAL A 64 -13.14 2.50 -5.51
N TYR A 65 -12.68 1.30 -5.19
CA TYR A 65 -13.50 0.14 -4.84
C TYR A 65 -13.25 -0.28 -3.39
N PRO A 66 -14.18 -0.03 -2.46
CA PRO A 66 -14.03 -0.45 -1.06
C PRO A 66 -14.01 -1.97 -0.92
N GLY A 67 -13.13 -2.49 -0.08
CA GLY A 67 -12.99 -3.91 0.20
C GLY A 67 -13.35 -4.28 1.64
N HIS A 68 -12.48 -5.07 2.28
CA HIS A 68 -12.71 -5.51 3.65
C HIS A 68 -12.43 -4.38 4.66
N SER A 69 -13.30 -4.27 5.66
CA SER A 69 -13.14 -3.29 6.75
C SER A 69 -12.32 -3.83 7.92
N CYS A 70 -12.02 -5.13 7.92
CA CYS A 70 -11.29 -5.80 8.99
C CYS A 70 -10.50 -6.99 8.44
N PRO A 71 -9.47 -7.45 9.18
CA PRO A 71 -8.73 -8.68 8.90
C PRO A 71 -9.62 -9.93 8.88
N MET A 72 -9.10 -11.04 8.35
CA MET A 72 -9.81 -12.33 8.27
C MET A 72 -10.19 -12.89 9.64
N VAL A 73 -9.37 -12.71 10.66
CA VAL A 73 -9.54 -13.38 11.96
C VAL A 73 -9.53 -12.39 13.12
N ALA A 74 -8.55 -11.49 13.16
CA ALA A 74 -8.35 -10.55 14.27
C ALA A 74 -9.21 -9.28 14.12
N PRO A 75 -9.45 -8.51 15.19
CA PRO A 75 -9.95 -7.15 15.07
C PRO A 75 -8.98 -6.26 14.30
N LEU A 76 -9.52 -5.23 13.61
CA LEU A 76 -8.69 -4.24 12.95
C LEU A 76 -7.84 -3.48 13.97
N VAL A 77 -6.56 -3.36 13.67
CA VAL A 77 -5.62 -2.46 14.34
C VAL A 77 -5.30 -1.32 13.37
N THR A 78 -5.34 -0.08 13.86
CA THR A 78 -5.05 1.12 13.07
C THR A 78 -3.83 1.85 13.62
N ALA A 79 -3.29 2.80 12.86
CA ALA A 79 -2.05 3.51 13.19
C ALA A 79 -2.21 5.04 13.29
N PRO A 80 -3.13 5.56 14.16
CA PRO A 80 -3.38 6.99 14.26
C PRO A 80 -2.17 7.79 14.75
N GLN A 81 -1.24 7.17 15.47
CA GLN A 81 0.00 7.81 15.94
C GLN A 81 0.91 8.25 14.76
N PHE A 82 0.79 7.60 13.58
CA PHE A 82 1.56 7.96 12.39
C PHE A 82 0.74 8.76 11.37
N HIS A 83 -0.54 8.42 11.22
CA HIS A 83 -1.37 8.95 10.13
C HIS A 83 -2.48 9.90 10.59
N GLY A 84 -2.60 10.13 11.91
CA GLY A 84 -3.68 10.93 12.50
C GLY A 84 -5.02 10.20 12.52
N GLU A 85 -6.04 10.87 13.04
CA GLU A 85 -7.38 10.28 13.22
C GLU A 85 -8.11 9.99 11.90
N THR A 86 -7.85 10.79 10.87
CA THR A 86 -8.46 10.60 9.54
C THR A 86 -7.66 9.69 8.63
N GLY A 87 -6.43 9.34 9.03
CA GLY A 87 -5.47 8.59 8.23
C GLY A 87 -4.69 9.46 7.23
N LEU A 88 -5.03 10.75 7.10
CA LEU A 88 -4.37 11.69 6.20
C LEU A 88 -4.35 13.10 6.80
N ASP A 89 -4.04 13.19 8.09
CA ASP A 89 -3.99 14.46 8.81
C ASP A 89 -2.82 15.34 8.32
N GLY A 90 -2.93 16.65 8.56
CA GLY A 90 -1.98 17.66 8.11
C GLY A 90 -2.53 18.49 6.97
N PRO A 91 -2.69 18.00 5.73
CA PRO A 91 -3.25 18.78 4.65
C PRO A 91 -4.74 19.06 4.85
N VAL A 92 -5.15 20.31 4.58
CA VAL A 92 -6.57 20.70 4.57
C VAL A 92 -7.16 20.39 3.19
N LEU A 93 -7.81 19.25 3.06
CA LEU A 93 -8.46 18.82 1.83
C LEU A 93 -9.98 18.97 1.95
N PRO A 94 -10.68 19.43 0.88
CA PRO A 94 -12.14 19.46 0.87
C PRO A 94 -12.72 18.04 0.95
N GLU A 95 -13.98 17.93 1.34
CA GLU A 95 -14.69 16.66 1.20
C GLU A 95 -14.81 16.29 -0.27
N PRO A 96 -14.65 14.98 -0.60
CA PRO A 96 -14.62 14.53 -1.99
C PRO A 96 -15.99 14.72 -2.66
N THR A 97 -15.96 15.09 -3.91
CA THR A 97 -17.16 15.23 -4.75
C THR A 97 -17.51 13.96 -5.51
N HIS A 98 -16.52 13.07 -5.71
CA HIS A 98 -16.72 11.75 -6.30
C HIS A 98 -17.12 10.73 -5.22
N ALA A 99 -17.88 9.73 -5.64
CA ALA A 99 -18.27 8.61 -4.78
C ALA A 99 -17.41 7.38 -5.05
N ALA A 100 -17.23 6.55 -4.03
CA ALA A 100 -16.68 5.21 -4.20
C ALA A 100 -17.61 4.37 -5.09
N GLN A 101 -17.03 3.38 -5.76
CA GLN A 101 -17.77 2.43 -6.59
C GLN A 101 -18.58 1.46 -5.72
N ASN A 102 -19.75 1.04 -6.20
CA ASN A 102 -20.60 0.09 -5.47
C ASN A 102 -20.09 -1.35 -5.51
N LYS A 103 -19.16 -1.66 -6.42
CA LYS A 103 -18.56 -3.00 -6.53
C LYS A 103 -17.53 -3.21 -5.44
N HIS A 104 -17.58 -4.35 -4.77
CA HIS A 104 -16.58 -4.71 -3.77
C HIS A 104 -15.20 -4.92 -4.40
N ALA A 105 -14.12 -4.54 -3.69
CA ALA A 105 -12.74 -4.67 -4.15
C ALA A 105 -12.39 -6.06 -4.66
N VAL A 106 -12.78 -7.11 -3.94
CA VAL A 106 -12.52 -8.52 -4.32
C VAL A 106 -13.14 -8.87 -5.67
N ASP A 107 -14.39 -8.48 -5.90
CA ASP A 107 -15.07 -8.73 -7.17
C ASP A 107 -14.45 -7.90 -8.32
N PHE A 108 -13.99 -6.67 -8.01
CA PHE A 108 -13.29 -5.85 -8.99
C PHE A 108 -11.93 -6.46 -9.37
N ILE A 109 -11.13 -6.91 -8.39
CA ILE A 109 -9.84 -7.57 -8.64
C ILE A 109 -10.04 -8.81 -9.52
N VAL A 110 -10.95 -9.71 -9.10
CA VAL A 110 -11.24 -10.96 -9.82
C VAL A 110 -11.67 -10.68 -11.25
N ASP A 111 -12.70 -9.84 -11.44
CA ASP A 111 -13.25 -9.54 -12.76
C ASP A 111 -12.20 -8.90 -13.68
N THR A 112 -11.41 -7.97 -13.14
CA THR A 112 -10.39 -7.27 -13.93
C THR A 112 -9.28 -8.21 -14.35
N VAL A 113 -8.73 -9.00 -13.43
CA VAL A 113 -7.64 -9.96 -13.72
C VAL A 113 -8.09 -11.06 -14.67
N MET A 114 -9.32 -11.55 -14.52
CA MET A 114 -9.82 -12.63 -15.38
C MET A 114 -10.15 -12.17 -16.81
N ASN A 115 -10.39 -10.87 -17.01
CA ASN A 115 -10.78 -10.31 -18.32
C ASN A 115 -9.72 -9.40 -18.94
N THR A 116 -8.58 -9.18 -18.28
CA THR A 116 -7.52 -8.30 -18.77
C THR A 116 -6.18 -9.00 -18.65
N ASP A 117 -5.40 -9.02 -19.73
CA ASP A 117 -4.06 -9.59 -19.71
C ASP A 117 -3.01 -8.62 -19.14
N ASP A 118 -1.93 -9.19 -18.60
CA ASP A 118 -0.76 -8.47 -18.10
C ASP A 118 -1.06 -7.49 -16.94
N VAL A 119 -2.02 -7.83 -16.07
CA VAL A 119 -2.31 -7.05 -14.87
C VAL A 119 -1.29 -7.34 -13.78
N THR A 120 -0.64 -6.30 -13.27
CA THR A 120 0.16 -6.34 -12.05
C THR A 120 -0.70 -5.88 -10.87
N LEU A 121 -0.68 -6.61 -9.77
CA LEU A 121 -1.24 -6.15 -8.50
C LEU A 121 -0.15 -5.46 -7.69
N ILE A 122 -0.49 -4.31 -7.11
CA ILE A 122 0.35 -3.62 -6.13
C ILE A 122 -0.47 -3.55 -4.85
N ALA A 123 0.04 -4.11 -3.74
CA ALA A 123 -0.65 -4.06 -2.45
C ALA A 123 0.25 -3.36 -1.43
N THR A 124 -0.23 -2.26 -0.88
CA THR A 124 0.49 -1.43 0.10
C THR A 124 -0.14 -1.43 1.48
N GLY A 125 -1.27 -2.13 1.64
CA GLY A 125 -1.93 -2.38 2.91
C GLY A 125 -2.01 -3.87 3.28
N PRO A 126 -2.79 -4.22 4.31
CA PRO A 126 -3.05 -5.61 4.70
C PRO A 126 -3.60 -6.44 3.53
N LEU A 127 -3.16 -7.68 3.38
CA LEU A 127 -3.40 -8.50 2.20
C LEU A 127 -4.79 -9.17 2.14
N THR A 128 -5.74 -8.73 2.95
CA THR A 128 -7.08 -9.35 3.09
C THR A 128 -7.87 -9.38 1.78
N ASN A 129 -7.84 -8.28 0.99
CA ASN A 129 -8.51 -8.24 -0.31
C ASN A 129 -7.88 -9.23 -1.30
N ILE A 130 -6.55 -9.29 -1.36
CA ILE A 130 -5.81 -10.17 -2.27
C ILE A 130 -6.06 -11.64 -1.90
N ALA A 131 -5.95 -12.00 -0.61
CA ALA A 131 -6.22 -13.35 -0.13
C ALA A 131 -7.67 -13.77 -0.41
N SER A 132 -8.62 -12.87 -0.20
CA SER A 132 -10.04 -13.11 -0.50
C SER A 132 -10.29 -13.28 -2.00
N ALA A 133 -9.60 -12.52 -2.85
CA ALA A 133 -9.68 -12.67 -4.30
C ALA A 133 -9.13 -14.04 -4.76
N ILE A 134 -8.01 -14.50 -4.18
CA ILE A 134 -7.45 -15.83 -4.43
C ILE A 134 -8.42 -16.94 -3.99
N ASN A 135 -9.10 -16.76 -2.84
CA ASN A 135 -10.08 -17.73 -2.35
C ASN A 135 -11.34 -17.76 -3.23
N ARG A 136 -11.77 -16.60 -3.72
CA ARG A 136 -12.95 -16.45 -4.59
C ARG A 136 -12.74 -17.05 -5.97
N GLU A 137 -11.55 -16.82 -6.56
CA GLU A 137 -11.19 -17.27 -7.90
C GLU A 137 -9.70 -17.68 -7.93
N PRO A 138 -9.38 -18.93 -7.62
CA PRO A 138 -7.98 -19.38 -7.55
C PRO A 138 -7.18 -19.22 -8.85
N ARG A 139 -7.84 -19.17 -10.00
CA ARG A 139 -7.18 -19.01 -11.31
C ARG A 139 -6.50 -17.64 -11.46
N ILE A 140 -6.82 -16.65 -10.63
CA ILE A 140 -6.13 -15.35 -10.67
C ILE A 140 -4.64 -15.49 -10.36
N VAL A 141 -4.22 -16.53 -9.61
CA VAL A 141 -2.82 -16.80 -9.30
C VAL A 141 -1.96 -16.96 -10.57
N GLU A 142 -2.51 -17.63 -11.58
CA GLU A 142 -1.82 -17.85 -12.87
C GLU A 142 -2.03 -16.68 -13.85
N ARG A 143 -3.08 -15.86 -13.62
CA ARG A 143 -3.44 -14.75 -14.50
C ARG A 143 -2.74 -13.44 -14.16
N VAL A 144 -2.48 -13.21 -12.87
CA VAL A 144 -1.74 -12.04 -12.40
C VAL A 144 -0.29 -12.16 -12.87
N LYS A 145 0.21 -11.11 -13.51
CA LYS A 145 1.59 -11.07 -13.98
C LYS A 145 2.60 -11.13 -12.83
N GLU A 146 2.36 -10.33 -11.81
CA GLU A 146 3.11 -10.28 -10.56
C GLU A 146 2.30 -9.54 -9.49
N LEU A 147 2.56 -9.83 -8.23
CA LEU A 147 2.08 -9.08 -7.08
C LEU A 147 3.27 -8.41 -6.40
N CYS A 148 3.29 -7.08 -6.39
CA CYS A 148 4.29 -6.31 -5.65
C CYS A 148 3.66 -5.80 -4.35
N ILE A 149 4.24 -6.14 -3.21
CA ILE A 149 3.69 -5.73 -1.91
C ILE A 149 4.65 -4.79 -1.17
N MET A 150 4.09 -3.83 -0.42
CA MET A 150 4.76 -3.26 0.73
C MET A 150 4.29 -4.03 1.97
N GLY A 151 5.22 -4.62 2.67
CA GLY A 151 4.94 -5.40 3.88
C GLY A 151 6.06 -6.35 4.23
N GLY A 152 6.09 -6.75 5.50
CA GLY A 152 7.07 -7.68 6.01
C GLY A 152 8.49 -7.13 6.16
N SER A 153 9.39 -8.02 6.49
CA SER A 153 10.80 -7.72 6.67
C SER A 153 11.63 -8.99 6.59
N VAL A 154 12.87 -8.86 6.16
CA VAL A 154 13.86 -9.95 6.26
C VAL A 154 14.64 -9.87 7.58
N THR A 155 14.39 -8.89 8.46
CA THR A 155 15.16 -8.67 9.68
C THR A 155 14.27 -8.50 10.91
N TYR A 156 13.74 -7.29 11.17
CA TYR A 156 12.98 -6.91 12.35
C TYR A 156 11.65 -6.27 11.94
N GLY A 157 10.73 -6.16 12.89
CA GLY A 157 9.44 -5.51 12.66
C GLY A 157 9.47 -3.99 12.92
N ASN A 158 8.34 -3.33 12.69
CA ASN A 158 8.10 -1.95 13.08
C ASN A 158 6.87 -1.82 14.01
N TRP A 159 5.92 -2.75 13.91
CA TRP A 159 4.77 -2.76 14.80
C TRP A 159 5.04 -3.54 16.09
N THR A 160 5.66 -4.69 15.94
CA THR A 160 6.28 -5.44 17.06
C THR A 160 7.76 -5.64 16.74
N PRO A 161 8.59 -6.08 17.70
CA PRO A 161 9.99 -6.40 17.38
C PRO A 161 10.16 -7.41 16.24
N ALA A 162 9.15 -8.24 15.97
CA ALA A 162 9.22 -9.31 14.98
C ALA A 162 8.37 -9.05 13.71
N ALA A 163 7.31 -8.26 13.81
CA ALA A 163 6.33 -8.13 12.74
C ALA A 163 6.24 -6.70 12.18
N GLU A 164 6.16 -6.61 10.86
CA GLU A 164 5.82 -5.40 10.14
C GLU A 164 4.29 -5.21 10.16
N PHE A 165 3.83 -3.96 10.14
CA PHE A 165 2.44 -3.56 10.37
C PHE A 165 1.43 -4.23 9.42
N ASN A 166 1.63 -4.18 8.12
CA ASN A 166 0.69 -4.74 7.14
C ASN A 166 0.51 -6.26 7.31
N ILE A 167 1.61 -6.96 7.58
CA ILE A 167 1.57 -8.40 7.84
C ILE A 167 0.99 -8.68 9.22
N PHE A 168 1.28 -7.84 10.23
CA PHE A 168 0.75 -8.00 11.58
C PHE A 168 -0.77 -7.82 11.63
N VAL A 169 -1.32 -6.89 10.85
CA VAL A 169 -2.77 -6.62 10.81
C VAL A 169 -3.53 -7.86 10.32
N ASP A 170 -3.08 -8.54 9.27
CA ASP A 170 -3.72 -9.78 8.78
C ASP A 170 -2.69 -10.86 8.39
N PRO A 171 -2.08 -11.54 9.38
CA PRO A 171 -1.11 -12.59 9.09
C PRO A 171 -1.72 -13.78 8.36
N GLU A 172 -2.99 -14.09 8.58
CA GLU A 172 -3.71 -15.18 7.89
C GLU A 172 -3.85 -14.88 6.39
N ALA A 173 -4.22 -13.65 6.05
CA ALA A 173 -4.25 -13.22 4.64
C ALA A 173 -2.86 -13.25 4.02
N ALA A 174 -1.84 -12.75 4.71
CA ALA A 174 -0.46 -12.79 4.24
C ALA A 174 0.00 -14.23 4.00
N SER A 175 -0.22 -15.13 4.96
CA SER A 175 0.10 -16.56 4.80
C SER A 175 -0.62 -17.17 3.60
N ARG A 176 -1.89 -16.83 3.38
CA ARG A 176 -2.65 -17.30 2.21
C ARG A 176 -2.04 -16.83 0.90
N VAL A 177 -1.57 -15.58 0.83
CA VAL A 177 -0.95 -14.99 -0.35
C VAL A 177 0.41 -15.61 -0.63
N PHE A 178 1.31 -15.65 0.36
CA PHE A 178 2.67 -16.20 0.19
C PHE A 178 2.66 -17.69 -0.18
N ASN A 179 1.68 -18.45 0.30
CA ASN A 179 1.51 -19.88 -0.01
C ASN A 179 0.61 -20.15 -1.23
N SER A 180 0.22 -19.12 -1.99
CA SER A 180 -0.69 -19.27 -3.13
C SER A 180 -0.03 -19.83 -4.40
N GLY A 181 1.28 -19.67 -4.53
CA GLY A 181 2.03 -19.91 -5.77
C GLY A 181 2.09 -18.67 -6.68
N MET A 182 1.49 -17.53 -6.29
CA MET A 182 1.61 -16.27 -7.01
C MET A 182 3.06 -15.74 -6.96
N HIS A 183 3.51 -15.09 -8.05
CA HIS A 183 4.81 -14.43 -8.05
C HIS A 183 4.75 -13.16 -7.21
N VAL A 184 5.20 -13.26 -5.96
CA VAL A 184 5.21 -12.15 -4.99
C VAL A 184 6.57 -11.48 -4.97
N LYS A 185 6.57 -10.14 -5.09
CA LYS A 185 7.71 -9.27 -4.85
C LYS A 185 7.48 -8.48 -3.57
N MET A 186 8.32 -8.66 -2.57
CA MET A 186 8.17 -8.02 -1.26
C MET A 186 9.14 -6.84 -1.11
N THR A 187 8.62 -5.64 -0.88
CA THR A 187 9.38 -4.48 -0.41
C THR A 187 9.20 -4.36 1.11
N GLY A 188 10.03 -5.09 1.84
CA GLY A 188 10.00 -5.07 3.31
C GLY A 188 10.65 -3.82 3.91
N ILE A 189 10.43 -3.57 5.19
CA ILE A 189 10.95 -2.38 5.89
C ILE A 189 12.48 -2.30 5.92
N ASN A 190 13.18 -3.43 5.79
CA ASN A 190 14.64 -3.45 5.63
C ASN A 190 15.11 -2.67 4.38
N LEU A 191 14.27 -2.57 3.35
CA LEU A 191 14.49 -1.77 2.16
C LEU A 191 13.89 -0.37 2.34
N THR A 192 12.62 -0.29 2.70
CA THR A 192 11.85 0.95 2.63
C THR A 192 12.34 2.03 3.61
N ARG A 193 12.93 1.64 4.74
CA ARG A 193 13.59 2.58 5.67
C ARG A 193 14.79 3.33 5.10
N GLN A 194 15.26 2.98 3.91
CA GLN A 194 16.30 3.71 3.19
C GLN A 194 15.74 4.86 2.33
N CYS A 195 14.40 4.96 2.24
CA CYS A 195 13.71 5.91 1.38
C CYS A 195 12.99 6.96 2.23
N GLU A 196 13.72 8.02 2.61
CA GLU A 196 13.20 9.07 3.48
C GLU A 196 13.02 10.39 2.73
N LEU A 197 11.91 11.07 3.00
CA LEU A 197 11.71 12.47 2.68
C LEU A 197 12.02 13.33 3.90
N THR A 198 12.72 14.43 3.66
CA THR A 198 13.18 15.36 4.71
C THR A 198 12.64 16.76 4.43
N ALA A 199 12.83 17.70 5.34
CA ALA A 199 12.47 19.11 5.16
C ALA A 199 13.05 19.73 3.86
N LYS A 200 14.17 19.21 3.34
CA LYS A 200 14.70 19.64 2.04
C LYS A 200 13.78 19.26 0.88
N HIS A 201 13.13 18.11 0.97
CA HIS A 201 12.17 17.66 -0.05
C HIS A 201 10.89 18.48 0.04
N VAL A 202 10.43 18.79 1.25
CA VAL A 202 9.28 19.71 1.47
C VAL A 202 9.52 21.05 0.79
N ALA A 203 10.69 21.66 1.00
CA ALA A 203 11.04 22.93 0.36
C ALA A 203 10.96 22.83 -1.18
N LYS A 204 11.48 21.75 -1.77
CA LYS A 204 11.39 21.52 -3.21
C LYS A 204 9.96 21.37 -3.70
N PHE A 205 9.11 20.64 -2.96
CA PHE A 205 7.69 20.52 -3.30
C PHE A 205 6.99 21.87 -3.28
N ARG A 206 7.28 22.73 -2.29
CA ARG A 206 6.75 24.11 -2.22
C ARG A 206 7.21 24.95 -3.41
N GLU A 207 8.47 24.82 -3.84
CA GLU A 207 9.00 25.52 -5.02
C GLU A 207 8.29 25.12 -6.32
N ILE A 208 7.92 23.84 -6.48
CA ILE A 208 7.16 23.35 -7.63
C ILE A 208 5.76 23.98 -7.68
N GLY A 209 5.09 24.14 -6.53
CA GLY A 209 3.87 24.92 -6.34
C GLY A 209 2.61 24.38 -7.03
N THR A 210 2.64 23.19 -7.63
CA THR A 210 1.42 22.54 -8.16
C THR A 210 0.54 22.02 -7.02
N LYS A 211 -0.74 21.75 -7.29
CA LYS A 211 -1.65 21.16 -6.27
C LYS A 211 -1.10 19.85 -5.71
N ALA A 212 -0.60 18.96 -6.56
CA ALA A 212 0.01 17.71 -6.15
C ALA A 212 1.29 17.92 -5.32
N ALA A 213 2.16 18.86 -5.72
CA ALA A 213 3.37 19.16 -4.98
C ALA A 213 3.09 19.81 -3.61
N ASN A 214 2.08 20.68 -3.53
CA ASN A 214 1.67 21.25 -2.25
C ASN A 214 1.07 20.18 -1.33
N LEU A 215 0.25 19.27 -1.86
CA LEU A 215 -0.23 18.11 -1.10
C LEU A 215 0.95 17.26 -0.60
N ALA A 216 1.92 16.93 -1.47
CA ALA A 216 3.10 16.20 -1.10
C ALA A 216 3.91 16.90 0.02
N ALA A 217 4.00 18.23 -0.02
CA ALA A 217 4.66 19.01 1.02
C ALA A 217 3.90 18.93 2.36
N ASP A 218 2.57 19.13 2.35
CA ASP A 218 1.75 19.09 3.56
C ASP A 218 1.78 17.70 4.22
N LEU A 219 1.66 16.64 3.42
CA LEU A 219 1.77 15.25 3.89
C LEU A 219 3.14 14.97 4.51
N THR A 220 4.21 15.41 3.84
CA THR A 220 5.57 15.17 4.33
C THR A 220 5.85 15.93 5.62
N ASP A 221 5.42 17.18 5.74
CA ASP A 221 5.58 17.99 6.95
C ASP A 221 4.92 17.32 8.17
N PHE A 222 3.68 16.86 8.02
CA PHE A 222 2.98 16.14 9.09
C PHE A 222 3.69 14.83 9.44
N PHE A 223 4.04 14.03 8.43
CA PHE A 223 4.58 12.70 8.64
C PHE A 223 6.00 12.72 9.23
N ILE A 224 6.82 13.74 8.93
CA ILE A 224 8.10 13.97 9.62
C ILE A 224 7.85 14.12 11.12
N GLY A 225 6.93 15.00 11.53
CA GLY A 225 6.62 15.23 12.93
C GLY A 225 6.15 13.97 13.65
N ALA A 226 5.23 13.20 13.04
CA ALA A 226 4.77 11.94 13.59
C ALA A 226 5.89 10.88 13.71
N CYS A 227 6.78 10.79 12.72
CA CYS A 227 7.92 9.87 12.77
C CYS A 227 8.94 10.26 13.84
N GLU A 228 9.20 11.55 14.03
CA GLU A 228 10.10 12.05 15.08
C GLU A 228 9.56 11.80 16.50
N GLU A 229 8.24 11.89 16.69
CA GLU A 229 7.60 11.64 17.98
C GLU A 229 7.58 10.16 18.37
N GLU A 230 7.36 9.26 17.38
CA GLU A 230 7.16 7.83 17.61
C GLU A 230 8.44 6.98 17.40
N SER A 231 9.48 7.56 16.80
CA SER A 231 10.71 6.85 16.48
C SER A 231 11.92 7.77 16.49
N GLU A 232 13.13 7.20 16.36
CA GLU A 232 14.38 7.96 16.23
C GLU A 232 14.65 8.44 14.77
N LEU A 233 13.65 8.36 13.88
CA LEU A 233 13.78 8.76 12.48
C LEU A 233 13.73 10.28 12.36
N THR A 234 14.56 10.84 11.48
CA THR A 234 14.67 12.28 11.24
C THR A 234 13.94 12.72 9.95
N GLY A 235 13.19 11.80 9.32
CA GLY A 235 12.46 12.02 8.10
C GLY A 235 11.25 11.13 7.98
N ALA A 236 10.39 11.44 7.01
CA ALA A 236 9.22 10.65 6.67
C ALA A 236 9.63 9.47 5.76
N THR A 237 9.51 8.25 6.23
CA THR A 237 9.83 7.07 5.43
C THR A 237 8.70 6.78 4.42
N MET A 238 9.07 6.68 3.14
CA MET A 238 8.15 6.40 2.04
C MET A 238 8.07 4.90 1.76
N HIS A 239 7.37 4.16 2.62
CA HIS A 239 7.28 2.70 2.52
C HIS A 239 6.58 2.28 1.22
N ASP A 240 5.36 2.70 1.00
CA ASP A 240 4.48 2.24 -0.08
C ASP A 240 4.93 2.69 -1.46
N ALA A 241 5.46 3.90 -1.52
CA ALA A 241 6.05 4.44 -2.74
C ALA A 241 7.15 3.53 -3.33
N CYS A 242 7.87 2.76 -2.49
CA CYS A 242 8.89 1.81 -2.93
C CYS A 242 8.30 0.66 -3.75
N ALA A 243 7.16 0.10 -3.35
CA ALA A 243 6.50 -0.97 -4.09
C ALA A 243 6.05 -0.49 -5.48
N VAL A 244 5.47 0.71 -5.53
CA VAL A 244 5.04 1.33 -6.79
C VAL A 244 6.23 1.66 -7.69
N ALA A 245 7.29 2.26 -7.11
CA ALA A 245 8.51 2.60 -7.83
C ALA A 245 9.18 1.36 -8.46
N TRP A 246 9.19 0.23 -7.74
CA TRP A 246 9.73 -1.02 -8.28
C TRP A 246 8.94 -1.55 -9.48
N VAL A 247 7.62 -1.39 -9.49
CA VAL A 247 6.81 -1.73 -10.66
C VAL A 247 7.09 -0.78 -11.82
N ILE A 248 7.28 0.51 -11.57
CA ILE A 248 7.62 1.52 -12.60
C ILE A 248 8.97 1.16 -13.23
N ASP A 249 10.00 1.06 -12.42
CA ASP A 249 11.37 0.76 -12.85
C ASP A 249 11.97 -0.40 -12.03
N PRO A 250 11.98 -1.61 -12.59
CA PRO A 250 12.53 -2.79 -11.91
C PRO A 250 14.03 -2.70 -11.59
N SER A 251 14.76 -1.77 -12.20
CA SER A 251 16.20 -1.61 -11.96
C SER A 251 16.53 -0.95 -10.62
N LEU A 252 15.54 -0.31 -9.97
CA LEU A 252 15.73 0.39 -8.70
C LEU A 252 16.01 -0.55 -7.52
N ILE A 253 15.50 -1.79 -7.59
CA ILE A 253 15.58 -2.75 -6.49
C ILE A 253 16.14 -4.09 -6.97
N THR A 254 17.18 -4.58 -6.30
CA THR A 254 17.71 -5.91 -6.53
C THR A 254 16.99 -6.91 -5.62
N ALA A 255 16.23 -7.84 -6.21
CA ALA A 255 15.53 -8.88 -5.47
C ALA A 255 16.40 -10.14 -5.32
N VAL A 256 16.25 -10.80 -4.17
CA VAL A 256 16.81 -12.11 -3.90
C VAL A 256 15.64 -13.11 -3.79
N PRO A 257 15.58 -14.16 -4.64
CA PRO A 257 14.57 -15.20 -4.49
C PRO A 257 14.71 -15.91 -3.14
N MET A 258 13.58 -16.05 -2.43
CA MET A 258 13.57 -16.60 -1.09
C MET A 258 12.24 -17.26 -0.78
N HIS A 259 12.24 -18.36 -0.06
CA HIS A 259 11.01 -18.88 0.54
C HIS A 259 10.66 -18.08 1.79
N ILE A 260 9.41 -17.67 1.88
CA ILE A 260 8.90 -16.85 3.00
C ILE A 260 7.62 -17.48 3.52
N ASP A 261 7.60 -17.80 4.80
CA ASP A 261 6.41 -18.18 5.56
C ASP A 261 5.99 -17.05 6.50
N ILE A 262 4.74 -17.10 6.97
CA ILE A 262 4.21 -16.15 7.96
C ILE A 262 3.97 -16.88 9.27
N GLU A 263 4.51 -16.35 10.35
CA GLU A 263 4.26 -16.90 11.69
C GLU A 263 2.86 -16.53 12.19
N LEU A 264 2.03 -17.55 12.41
CA LEU A 264 0.62 -17.38 12.81
C LEU A 264 0.34 -17.60 14.30
N HIS A 265 1.17 -18.35 15.00
CA HIS A 265 0.84 -18.89 16.32
C HIS A 265 1.74 -18.41 17.46
N GLY A 266 2.94 -17.89 17.13
CA GLY A 266 3.92 -17.43 18.11
C GLY A 266 3.43 -16.23 18.92
N THR A 267 3.49 -16.31 20.25
CA THR A 267 3.03 -15.22 21.12
C THR A 267 3.85 -13.93 20.98
N LEU A 268 5.12 -14.04 20.58
CA LEU A 268 6.03 -12.90 20.38
C LEU A 268 6.34 -12.63 18.92
N THR A 269 6.01 -13.57 18.02
CA THR A 269 6.44 -13.56 16.63
C THR A 269 5.28 -13.62 15.63
N ARG A 270 4.03 -13.61 16.10
CA ARG A 270 2.85 -13.55 15.23
C ARG A 270 2.96 -12.39 14.25
N GLY A 271 2.75 -12.66 12.96
CA GLY A 271 2.89 -11.70 11.87
C GLY A 271 4.33 -11.51 11.38
N MET A 272 5.31 -12.24 11.92
CA MET A 272 6.68 -12.23 11.40
C MET A 272 6.75 -12.90 10.02
N THR A 273 7.43 -12.27 9.08
CA THR A 273 7.87 -12.91 7.84
C THR A 273 9.10 -13.77 8.12
N VAL A 274 8.95 -15.08 8.03
CA VAL A 274 10.03 -16.05 8.28
C VAL A 274 10.72 -16.34 6.96
N CYS A 275 11.88 -15.71 6.76
CA CYS A 275 12.64 -15.78 5.53
C CYS A 275 13.68 -16.89 5.59
N ASP A 276 13.70 -17.80 4.59
CA ASP A 276 14.67 -18.89 4.53
C ASP A 276 15.92 -18.46 3.74
N TYR A 277 17.01 -18.27 4.43
CA TYR A 277 18.32 -17.87 3.88
C TYR A 277 19.19 -19.05 3.40
N ARG A 278 18.70 -20.27 3.53
CA ARG A 278 19.48 -21.49 3.18
C ARG A 278 19.48 -21.75 1.70
#